data_07b68913bd0dd926d62e75bbfa32ca5a
#
_entry.id   07b68913bd0dd926d62e75bbfa32ca5a
#
_cell.length_a   1.000
_cell.length_b   1.000
_cell.length_c   1.000
_cell.angle_alpha   90.00
_cell.angle_beta   90.00
_cell.angle_gamma   90.00
#
_symmetry.space_group_name_H-M   'P 1'
#
loop_
_entity.id
_entity.type
_entity.pdbx_description
1 polymer ?
#
loop_
_entity_poly.entity_id
_entity_poly.type
_entity_poly.pdbx_seq_one_letter_code
_entity_poly.pdbx_strand_id
1 'polypeptide(L)'
;MSRAPTVVALATGLLVLPQLAEAHLVTSGLGPYYDGALHLLMSPGDLLGLIAVALLAGRQGPRAGRLAVITLSATWWLAGLVGLGLPGIPEMGAVGTGSFLIVGLMVASDVKLP
;
A
#
# COMPACT_ATOMS: atom_id res chain seq x y z
N MET A 1 3.33 7.41 32.86
CA MET A 1 2.45 8.20 31.96
C MET A 1 2.26 7.40 30.69
N SER A 2 1.01 7.00 30.40
CA SER A 2 0.69 6.19 29.23
C SER A 2 0.82 7.01 27.95
N ARG A 3 1.65 6.56 27.00
CA ARG A 3 1.82 7.19 25.68
C ARG A 3 0.70 6.84 24.70
N ALA A 4 -0.20 5.93 25.11
CA ALA A 4 -1.29 5.45 24.30
C ALA A 4 -2.25 6.55 23.76
N PRO A 5 -2.73 7.53 24.58
CA PRO A 5 -3.62 8.55 24.07
C PRO A 5 -2.97 9.48 23.05
N THR A 6 -1.66 9.75 23.18
CA THR A 6 -0.96 10.59 22.21
C THR A 6 -0.78 9.90 20.86
N VAL A 7 -0.48 8.59 20.88
CA VAL A 7 -0.34 7.79 19.65
C VAL A 7 -1.69 7.69 18.93
N VAL A 8 -2.77 7.45 19.68
CA VAL A 8 -4.14 7.40 19.11
C VAL A 8 -4.53 8.75 18.52
N ALA A 9 -4.28 9.85 19.22
CA ALA A 9 -4.60 11.20 18.74
C ALA A 9 -3.81 11.55 17.46
N LEU A 10 -2.53 11.20 17.39
CA LEU A 10 -1.70 11.41 16.20
C LEU A 10 -2.16 10.54 15.03
N ALA A 11 -2.50 9.27 15.28
CA ALA A 11 -3.00 8.37 14.25
C ALA A 11 -4.36 8.85 13.72
N THR A 12 -5.27 9.29 14.60
CA THR A 12 -6.57 9.84 14.21
C THR A 12 -6.41 11.16 13.44
N GLY A 13 -5.49 12.03 13.87
CA GLY A 13 -5.20 13.28 13.17
C GLY A 13 -4.66 13.06 11.75
N LEU A 14 -3.80 12.06 11.54
CA LEU A 14 -3.30 11.67 10.22
C LEU A 14 -4.39 11.10 9.30
N LEU A 15 -5.38 10.40 9.87
CA LEU A 15 -6.50 9.83 9.12
C LEU A 15 -7.53 10.88 8.68
N VAL A 16 -7.62 12.02 9.39
CA VAL A 16 -8.61 13.08 9.13
C VAL A 16 -8.08 14.16 8.19
N LEU A 17 -6.76 14.22 7.95
CA LEU A 17 -6.22 15.13 6.95
C LEU A 17 -6.75 14.74 5.57
N PRO A 18 -7.44 15.67 4.85
CA PRO A 18 -7.86 15.40 3.49
C PRO A 18 -6.60 15.13 2.68
N GLN A 19 -6.42 13.88 2.30
CA GLN A 19 -5.43 13.48 1.34
C GLN A 19 -5.87 14.09 0.02
N LEU A 20 -5.31 15.23 -0.34
CA LEU A 20 -5.25 15.66 -1.73
C LEU A 20 -4.28 14.71 -2.44
N ALA A 21 -4.64 13.43 -2.45
CA ALA A 21 -4.01 12.45 -3.30
C ALA A 21 -4.54 12.70 -4.70
N GLU A 22 -4.15 13.81 -5.29
CA GLU A 22 -4.17 13.95 -6.72
C GLU A 22 -3.16 12.94 -7.24
N ALA A 23 -3.67 11.79 -7.64
CA ALA A 23 -2.94 10.84 -8.47
C ALA A 23 -2.75 11.48 -9.84
N HIS A 24 -2.03 12.61 -9.88
CA HIS A 24 -1.55 13.16 -11.12
C HIS A 24 -0.61 12.11 -11.71
N LEU A 25 -0.93 11.69 -12.93
CA LEU A 25 -0.03 10.94 -13.77
C LEU A 25 1.34 11.63 -13.71
N VAL A 26 2.26 11.03 -12.98
CA VAL A 26 3.64 11.48 -12.94
C VAL A 26 4.23 11.15 -14.30
N THR A 27 4.16 12.09 -15.22
CA THR A 27 4.84 11.99 -16.51
C THR A 27 6.27 12.45 -16.31
N SER A 28 7.20 11.51 -16.17
CA SER A 28 8.63 11.80 -16.02
C SER A 28 9.28 12.29 -17.33
N GLY A 29 8.60 12.06 -18.46
CA GLY A 29 9.17 12.26 -19.79
C GLY A 29 10.13 11.14 -20.22
N LEU A 30 10.40 10.15 -19.37
CA LEU A 30 11.30 9.03 -19.64
C LEU A 30 10.55 7.79 -20.16
N GLY A 31 9.23 7.88 -20.27
CA GLY A 31 8.37 6.83 -20.80
C GLY A 31 7.62 6.00 -19.74
N PRO A 32 6.64 5.19 -20.19
CA PRO A 32 5.66 4.54 -19.29
C PRO A 32 6.27 3.64 -18.22
N TYR A 33 7.41 3.04 -18.50
CA TYR A 33 8.11 2.18 -17.55
C TYR A 33 8.60 2.95 -16.32
N TYR A 34 9.24 4.10 -16.57
CA TYR A 34 9.72 4.97 -15.49
C TYR A 34 8.58 5.67 -14.78
N ASP A 35 7.54 6.04 -15.51
CA ASP A 35 6.35 6.67 -14.95
C ASP A 35 5.67 5.73 -13.94
N GLY A 36 5.56 4.44 -14.25
CA GLY A 36 5.03 3.43 -13.34
C GLY A 36 5.88 3.23 -12.08
N ALA A 37 7.20 3.18 -12.21
CA ALA A 37 8.11 3.06 -11.08
C ALA A 37 8.08 4.31 -10.17
N LEU A 38 8.07 5.50 -10.77
CA LEU A 38 7.95 6.75 -10.05
C LEU A 38 6.60 6.92 -9.37
N HIS A 39 5.52 6.44 -9.98
CA HIS A 39 4.19 6.48 -9.38
C HIS A 39 4.18 5.81 -8.01
N LEU A 40 4.76 4.61 -7.88
CA LEU A 40 4.86 3.93 -6.60
C LEU A 40 5.64 4.75 -5.56
N LEU A 41 6.79 5.31 -5.96
CA LEU A 41 7.63 6.09 -5.05
C LEU A 41 6.99 7.41 -4.64
N MET A 42 6.17 7.99 -5.52
CA MET A 42 5.49 9.26 -5.28
C MET A 42 4.09 9.10 -4.67
N SER A 43 3.63 7.85 -4.48
CA SER A 43 2.37 7.52 -3.81
C SER A 43 2.64 7.10 -2.36
N PRO A 44 2.62 8.02 -1.38
CA PRO A 44 2.98 7.69 0.01
C PRO A 44 2.14 6.58 0.61
N GLY A 45 0.86 6.50 0.22
CA GLY A 45 -0.05 5.44 0.65
C GLY A 45 0.43 4.06 0.20
N ASP A 46 0.68 3.89 -1.11
CA ASP A 46 1.12 2.62 -1.68
C ASP A 46 2.47 2.19 -1.10
N LEU A 47 3.39 3.16 -0.95
CA LEU A 47 4.70 2.92 -0.36
C LEU A 47 4.59 2.46 1.09
N LEU A 48 3.75 3.11 1.91
CA LEU A 48 3.52 2.71 3.30
C LEU A 48 2.89 1.32 3.41
N GLY A 49 1.92 1.00 2.55
CA GLY A 49 1.32 -0.33 2.48
C GLY A 49 2.35 -1.40 2.15
N LEU A 50 3.20 -1.14 1.16
CA LEU A 50 4.28 -2.04 0.76
C LEU A 50 5.28 -2.27 1.90
N ILE A 51 5.71 -1.20 2.57
CA ILE A 51 6.62 -1.27 3.72
C ILE A 51 5.98 -2.06 4.87
N ALA A 52 4.71 -1.84 5.17
CA ALA A 52 4.00 -2.55 6.23
C ALA A 52 3.95 -4.06 5.97
N VAL A 53 3.61 -4.48 4.74
CA VAL A 53 3.61 -5.88 4.34
C VAL A 53 5.02 -6.48 4.38
N ALA A 54 6.02 -5.74 3.91
CA ALA A 54 7.42 -6.17 3.94
C ALA A 54 7.92 -6.39 5.37
N LEU A 55 7.58 -5.50 6.29
CA LEU A 55 7.94 -5.62 7.72
C LEU A 55 7.23 -6.81 8.37
N LEU A 56 5.93 -6.98 8.11
CA LEU A 56 5.16 -8.11 8.64
C LEU A 56 5.76 -9.44 8.17
N ALA A 57 6.00 -9.58 6.88
CA ALA A 57 6.59 -10.80 6.30
C ALA A 57 8.04 -11.02 6.75
N GLY A 58 8.85 -9.96 6.80
CA GLY A 58 10.25 -10.03 7.21
C GLY A 58 10.43 -10.48 8.67
N ARG A 59 9.54 -10.07 9.56
CA ARG A 59 9.53 -10.52 10.96
C ARG A 59 9.21 -12.02 11.12
N GLN A 60 8.53 -12.62 10.15
CA GLN A 60 8.12 -14.02 10.19
C GLN A 60 9.12 -14.97 9.52
N GLY A 61 10.20 -14.43 9.00
CA GLY A 61 11.32 -15.20 8.51
C GLY A 61 11.43 -15.28 6.98
N PRO A 62 12.48 -15.95 6.47
CA PRO A 62 12.82 -15.90 5.05
C PRO A 62 11.78 -16.52 4.11
N ARG A 63 11.01 -17.49 4.60
CA ARG A 63 9.94 -18.13 3.81
C ARG A 63 8.79 -17.16 3.58
N ALA A 64 8.31 -16.52 4.63
CA ALA A 64 7.23 -15.53 4.55
C ALA A 64 7.66 -14.32 3.70
N GLY A 65 8.90 -13.86 3.87
CA GLY A 65 9.45 -12.78 3.04
C GLY A 65 9.48 -13.13 1.55
N ARG A 66 9.95 -14.33 1.17
CA ARG A 66 9.94 -14.77 -0.23
C ARG A 66 8.53 -14.89 -0.80
N LEU A 67 7.60 -15.47 -0.04
CA LEU A 67 6.22 -15.59 -0.46
C LEU A 67 5.57 -14.21 -0.65
N ALA A 68 5.82 -13.27 0.24
CA ALA A 68 5.33 -11.91 0.11
C ALA A 68 5.83 -11.23 -1.16
N VAL A 69 7.12 -11.32 -1.48
CA VAL A 69 7.68 -10.75 -2.71
C VAL A 69 7.04 -11.37 -3.95
N ILE A 70 6.95 -12.69 -4.02
CA ILE A 70 6.35 -13.39 -5.18
C ILE A 70 4.87 -13.02 -5.31
N THR A 71 4.12 -13.06 -4.22
CA THR A 71 2.68 -12.80 -4.24
C THR A 71 2.38 -11.35 -4.62
N LEU A 72 3.08 -10.38 -4.03
CA LEU A 72 2.90 -8.96 -4.36
C LEU A 72 3.23 -8.69 -5.82
N SER A 73 4.34 -9.21 -6.32
CA SER A 73 4.74 -9.03 -7.72
C SER A 73 3.73 -9.65 -8.68
N ALA A 74 3.30 -10.90 -8.41
CA ALA A 74 2.30 -11.59 -9.22
C ALA A 74 0.95 -10.86 -9.21
N THR A 75 0.48 -10.43 -8.04
CA THR A 75 -0.78 -9.69 -7.89
C THR A 75 -0.74 -8.38 -8.66
N TRP A 76 0.37 -7.67 -8.60
CA TRP A 76 0.53 -6.40 -9.32
C TRP A 76 0.50 -6.59 -10.83
N TRP A 77 1.21 -7.60 -11.34
CA TRP A 77 1.17 -7.97 -12.74
C TRP A 77 -0.25 -8.33 -13.21
N LEU A 78 -0.93 -9.19 -12.47
CA LEU A 78 -2.29 -9.60 -12.78
C LEU A 78 -3.26 -8.43 -12.72
N ALA A 79 -3.18 -7.59 -11.70
CA ALA A 79 -4.03 -6.40 -11.57
C ALA A 79 -3.81 -5.43 -12.73
N GLY A 80 -2.55 -5.22 -13.15
CA GLY A 80 -2.23 -4.40 -14.30
C GLY A 80 -2.81 -4.96 -15.61
N LEU A 81 -2.68 -6.27 -15.85
CA LEU A 81 -3.27 -6.91 -17.04
C LEU A 81 -4.80 -6.82 -17.04
N VAL A 82 -5.45 -7.05 -15.90
CA VAL A 82 -6.90 -6.92 -15.78
C VAL A 82 -7.32 -5.46 -16.01
N GLY A 83 -6.58 -4.50 -15.45
CA GLY A 83 -6.85 -3.07 -15.61
C GLY A 83 -6.78 -2.60 -17.07
N LEU A 84 -5.91 -3.17 -17.88
CA LEU A 84 -5.85 -2.87 -19.33
C LEU A 84 -7.12 -3.27 -20.09
N GLY A 85 -7.84 -4.27 -19.59
CA GLY A 85 -9.08 -4.76 -20.21
C GLY A 85 -10.37 -4.10 -19.72
N LEU A 86 -10.27 -3.27 -18.66
CA LEU A 86 -11.45 -2.65 -18.05
C LEU A 86 -11.55 -1.18 -18.44
N PRO A 87 -12.63 -0.74 -19.10
CA PRO A 87 -12.85 0.67 -19.40
C PRO A 87 -13.21 1.42 -18.10
N GLY A 88 -12.30 2.29 -17.65
CA GLY A 88 -12.57 3.26 -16.59
C GLY A 88 -13.08 2.64 -15.29
N ILE A 89 -12.18 2.09 -14.46
CA ILE A 89 -12.55 1.69 -13.10
C ILE A 89 -12.87 2.96 -12.33
N PRO A 90 -14.09 3.10 -11.75
CA PRO A 90 -14.39 4.23 -10.88
C PRO A 90 -13.37 4.32 -9.75
N GLU A 91 -13.06 5.52 -9.31
CA GLU A 91 -12.14 5.71 -8.18
C GLU A 91 -12.57 4.86 -6.99
N MET A 92 -11.80 3.84 -6.69
CA MET A 92 -12.08 2.91 -5.59
C MET A 92 -11.39 3.37 -4.29
N GLY A 93 -11.45 4.66 -4.00
CA GLY A 93 -10.81 5.24 -2.82
C GLY A 93 -11.15 4.52 -1.52
N ALA A 94 -12.41 4.08 -1.37
CA ALA A 94 -12.84 3.28 -0.21
C ALA A 94 -12.15 1.92 -0.14
N VAL A 95 -11.88 1.28 -1.29
CA VAL A 95 -11.17 -0.01 -1.35
C VAL A 95 -9.70 0.19 -0.99
N GLY A 96 -9.06 1.23 -1.49
CA GLY A 96 -7.70 1.60 -1.12
C GLY A 96 -7.59 1.85 0.39
N THR A 97 -8.43 2.71 0.95
CA THR A 97 -8.43 2.99 2.38
C THR A 97 -8.71 1.75 3.22
N GLY A 98 -9.66 0.91 2.80
CA GLY A 98 -9.98 -0.36 3.47
C GLY A 98 -8.81 -1.34 3.46
N SER A 99 -8.06 -1.41 2.37
CA SER A 99 -6.87 -2.28 2.29
C SER A 99 -5.78 -1.85 3.27
N PHE A 100 -5.54 -0.54 3.44
CA PHE A 100 -4.60 -0.04 4.45
C PHE A 100 -5.03 -0.36 5.87
N LEU A 101 -6.32 -0.25 6.17
CA LEU A 101 -6.86 -0.61 7.47
C LEU A 101 -6.60 -2.11 7.76
N ILE A 102 -6.89 -2.97 6.79
CA ILE A 102 -6.67 -4.43 6.92
C ILE A 102 -5.20 -4.72 7.17
N VAL A 103 -4.29 -4.18 6.35
CA VAL A 103 -2.84 -4.38 6.52
C VAL A 103 -2.37 -3.85 7.86
N GLY A 104 -2.82 -2.68 8.28
CA GLY A 104 -2.50 -2.09 9.57
C GLY A 104 -2.95 -2.99 10.74
N LEU A 105 -4.15 -3.54 10.68
CA LEU A 105 -4.67 -4.47 11.69
C LEU A 105 -3.87 -5.78 11.70
N MET A 106 -3.49 -6.31 10.54
CA MET A 106 -2.66 -7.52 10.46
C MET A 106 -1.28 -7.30 11.09
N VAL A 107 -0.66 -6.15 10.85
CA VAL A 107 0.61 -5.78 11.48
C VAL A 107 0.45 -5.62 12.99
N ALA A 108 -0.59 -4.91 13.43
CA ALA A 108 -0.85 -4.66 14.83
C ALA A 108 -1.17 -5.94 15.63
N SER A 109 -1.85 -6.90 14.98
CA SER A 109 -2.25 -8.19 15.58
C SER A 109 -1.16 -9.26 15.45
N ASP A 110 -0.02 -8.95 14.83
CA ASP A 110 1.07 -9.91 14.54
C ASP A 110 0.58 -11.21 13.88
N VAL A 111 -0.32 -11.06 12.91
CA VAL A 111 -0.94 -12.20 12.20
C VAL A 111 0.14 -13.06 11.56
N LYS A 112 0.07 -14.38 11.79
CA LYS A 112 0.99 -15.32 11.14
C LYS A 112 0.56 -15.54 9.70
N LEU A 113 1.51 -15.32 8.79
CA LEU A 113 1.35 -15.62 7.38
C LEU A 113 1.61 -17.11 7.11
N PRO A 114 0.95 -17.71 6.12
CA PRO A 114 1.11 -19.11 5.78
C PRO A 114 2.52 -19.49 5.30
#